data_f47f2402a72df138f9b244fd64bf915e
#
_entry.id   f47f2402a72df138f9b244fd64bf915e
#
_cell.length_a   1.000
_cell.length_b   1.000
_cell.length_c   1.000
_cell.angle_alpha   90.00
_cell.angle_beta   90.00
_cell.angle_gamma   90.00
#
_symmetry.space_group_name_H-M   'P 1'
#
loop_
_entity.id
_entity.type
_entity.pdbx_description
1 polymer ?
#
loop_
_entity_poly.entity_id
_entity_poly.type
_entity_poly.pdbx_seq_one_letter_code
_entity_poly.pdbx_strand_id
1 'polypeptide(L)' 'KDQQLEQKDQQLEQKDQQLEQKDQQLKNMLRQSVMALLVAGKSPVDVAEALNIDLGTVMEIAKDL' A
#
# COMPACT_ATOMS: atom_id res chain seq x y z
N LYS A 1 -18.44 9.66 32.83
CA LYS A 1 -18.04 8.31 32.43
C LYS A 1 -18.18 8.13 30.91
N ASP A 2 -19.24 8.70 30.34
CA ASP A 2 -19.44 8.64 28.89
C ASP A 2 -18.36 9.42 28.13
N GLN A 3 -17.87 10.51 28.68
CA GLN A 3 -16.82 11.31 28.07
C GLN A 3 -15.49 10.59 27.97
N GLN A 4 -15.17 9.74 28.95
CA GLN A 4 -13.94 8.97 28.93
C GLN A 4 -13.97 7.89 27.84
N LEU A 5 -15.12 7.28 27.63
CA LEU A 5 -15.29 6.29 26.56
C LEU A 5 -15.18 6.95 25.18
N GLU A 6 -15.77 8.12 25.01
CA GLU A 6 -15.69 8.86 23.76
C GLU A 6 -14.25 9.27 23.42
N GLN A 7 -13.49 9.71 24.43
CA GLN A 7 -12.10 10.09 24.21
C GLN A 7 -11.24 8.91 23.77
N LYS A 8 -11.46 7.73 24.35
CA LYS A 8 -10.73 6.53 23.96
C LYS A 8 -11.06 6.12 22.53
N ASP A 9 -12.32 6.19 22.16
CA ASP A 9 -12.74 5.87 20.80
C ASP A 9 -12.13 6.83 19.79
N GLN A 10 -12.10 8.11 20.10
CA GLN A 10 -11.49 9.11 19.21
C GLN A 10 -9.99 8.87 19.01
N GLN A 11 -9.29 8.50 20.07
CA GLN A 11 -7.86 8.21 19.96
C GLN A 11 -7.60 6.98 19.11
N LEU A 12 -8.43 5.96 19.22
CA LEU A 12 -8.31 4.76 18.40
C LEU A 12 -8.59 5.07 16.94
N GLU A 13 -9.60 5.88 16.64
CA GLU A 13 -9.91 6.28 15.28
C GLU A 13 -8.77 7.06 14.65
N GLN A 14 -8.16 7.98 15.38
CA GLN A 14 -7.03 8.75 14.86
C GLN A 14 -5.84 7.87 14.52
N LYS A 15 -5.54 6.87 15.36
CA LYS A 15 -4.44 5.94 15.07
C LYS A 15 -4.71 5.11 13.84
N ASP A 16 -5.92 4.63 13.68
CA ASP A 16 -6.30 3.86 12.51
C ASP A 16 -6.19 4.68 11.23
N GLN A 17 -6.61 5.94 11.26
CA GLN A 17 -6.52 6.84 10.12
C GLN A 17 -5.07 7.09 9.72
N GLN A 18 -4.18 7.28 10.68
CA GLN A 18 -2.77 7.51 10.39
C GLN A 18 -2.12 6.27 9.76
N LEU A 19 -2.47 5.08 10.26
CA LEU A 19 -1.97 3.83 9.69
C LEU A 19 -2.48 3.63 8.27
N GLU A 20 -3.74 3.93 8.00
CA GLU A 20 -4.30 3.82 6.65
C GLU A 20 -3.61 4.76 5.68
N GLN A 21 -3.33 5.99 6.09
CA GLN A 21 -2.64 6.96 5.23
C GLN A 21 -1.24 6.49 4.87
N LYS A 22 -0.50 5.96 5.84
CA LYS A 22 0.83 5.43 5.58
C LYS A 22 0.80 4.22 4.65
N ASP A 23 -0.16 3.33 4.84
CA ASP A 23 -0.33 2.17 3.97
C ASP A 23 -0.64 2.60 2.54
N GLN A 24 -1.50 3.60 2.35
CA GLN A 24 -1.82 4.11 1.03
C GLN A 24 -0.61 4.75 0.35
N GLN A 25 0.19 5.49 1.10
CA GLN A 25 1.41 6.09 0.56
C GLN A 25 2.39 5.01 0.12
N LEU A 26 2.60 3.99 0.94
CA LEU A 26 3.48 2.89 0.60
C LEU A 26 2.98 2.13 -0.62
N LYS A 27 1.68 1.88 -0.71
CA LYS A 27 1.09 1.21 -1.86
C LYS A 27 1.24 2.05 -3.12
N ASN A 28 1.04 3.38 -3.03
CA ASN A 28 1.20 4.27 -4.17
C ASN A 28 2.64 4.28 -4.67
N MET A 29 3.62 4.33 -3.76
CA MET A 29 5.02 4.27 -4.13
C MET A 29 5.36 2.94 -4.80
N LEU A 30 4.87 1.85 -4.25
CA LEU A 30 5.07 0.52 -4.80
C LEU A 30 4.44 0.42 -6.19
N ARG A 31 3.24 0.94 -6.34
CA ARG A 31 2.53 0.97 -7.61
C ARG A 31 3.31 1.72 -8.68
N GLN A 32 3.82 2.89 -8.35
CA GLN A 32 4.62 3.67 -9.27
C GLN A 32 5.89 2.92 -9.68
N SER A 33 6.56 2.29 -8.73
CA SER A 33 7.75 1.50 -9.02
C SER A 33 7.44 0.33 -9.95
N VAL A 34 6.36 -0.39 -9.67
CA VAL A 34 5.93 -1.52 -10.51
C VAL A 34 5.58 -1.04 -11.92
N MET A 35 4.81 0.04 -12.02
CA MET A 35 4.41 0.59 -13.31
C MET A 35 5.63 1.02 -14.12
N ALA A 36 6.57 1.70 -13.50
CA ALA A 36 7.77 2.17 -14.17
C ALA A 36 8.58 1.00 -14.74
N LEU A 37 8.72 -0.07 -13.98
CA LEU A 37 9.47 -1.25 -14.42
C LEU A 37 8.73 -1.98 -15.54
N LEU A 38 7.41 -2.10 -15.45
CA LEU A 38 6.62 -2.76 -16.48
C LEU A 38 6.67 -1.96 -17.81
N VAL A 39 6.58 -0.65 -17.72
CA VAL A 39 6.68 0.22 -18.91
C VAL A 39 8.08 0.12 -19.53
N ALA A 40 9.10 -0.08 -18.70
CA ALA A 40 10.47 -0.25 -19.18
C ALA A 40 10.69 -1.61 -19.88
N GLY A 41 9.71 -2.50 -19.88
CA GLY A 41 9.80 -3.79 -20.55
C GLY A 41 10.13 -4.95 -19.62
N LYS A 42 10.11 -4.74 -18.32
CA LYS A 42 10.38 -5.82 -17.36
C LYS A 42 9.15 -6.71 -17.21
N SER A 43 9.39 -8.02 -17.01
CA SER A 43 8.30 -8.95 -16.75
C SER A 43 7.81 -8.82 -15.31
N PRO A 44 6.56 -9.22 -15.00
CA PRO A 44 6.06 -9.16 -13.62
C PRO A 44 6.93 -9.95 -12.64
N VAL A 45 7.49 -11.07 -13.06
CA VAL A 45 8.38 -11.87 -12.22
C VAL A 45 9.65 -11.09 -11.90
N ASP A 46 10.25 -10.45 -12.91
CA ASP A 46 11.44 -9.61 -12.71
C ASP A 46 11.15 -8.45 -11.77
N VAL A 47 9.99 -7.81 -11.91
CA VAL A 47 9.59 -6.71 -11.03
C VAL A 47 9.46 -7.19 -9.59
N ALA A 48 8.83 -8.34 -9.38
CA ALA A 48 8.66 -8.91 -8.05
C ALA A 48 10.01 -9.19 -7.39
N GLU A 49 10.95 -9.72 -8.15
CA GLU A 49 12.31 -10.00 -7.64
C GLU A 49 13.07 -8.70 -7.37
N ALA A 50 13.00 -7.75 -8.28
CA ALA A 50 13.72 -6.49 -8.14
C ALA A 50 13.26 -5.70 -6.92
N LEU A 51 11.96 -5.71 -6.62
CA LEU A 51 11.39 -4.98 -5.50
C LEU A 51 11.25 -5.84 -4.24
N ASN A 52 11.57 -7.13 -4.34
CA ASN A 52 11.46 -8.09 -3.24
C ASN A 52 10.03 -8.13 -2.67
N ILE A 53 9.05 -8.22 -3.55
CA ILE A 53 7.63 -8.28 -3.21
C ILE A 53 7.01 -9.53 -3.86
N ASP A 54 5.79 -9.86 -3.43
CA ASP A 54 5.08 -11.01 -3.96
C ASP A 54 4.66 -10.78 -5.41
N LEU A 55 4.76 -11.82 -6.21
CA LEU A 55 4.30 -11.79 -7.60
C LEU A 55 2.82 -11.45 -7.68
N GLY A 56 2.02 -11.96 -6.74
CA GLY A 56 0.60 -11.65 -6.68
C GLY A 56 0.32 -10.16 -6.57
N THR A 57 1.12 -9.44 -5.78
CA THR A 57 0.99 -8.00 -5.65
C THR A 57 1.31 -7.29 -6.97
N VAL A 58 2.37 -7.72 -7.65
CA VAL A 58 2.74 -7.15 -8.96
C VAL A 58 1.63 -7.39 -9.98
N MET A 59 1.06 -8.58 -10.00
CA MET A 59 -0.01 -8.92 -10.93
C MET A 59 -1.27 -8.12 -10.66
N GLU A 60 -1.60 -7.88 -9.39
CA GLU A 60 -2.73 -7.03 -9.03
C GLU A 60 -2.54 -5.60 -9.54
N ILE A 61 -1.35 -5.06 -9.37
CA ILE A 61 -1.04 -3.71 -9.85
C ILE A 61 -1.08 -3.66 -11.37
N ALA A 62 -0.53 -4.68 -12.04
CA ALA A 62 -0.54 -4.76 -13.50
C ALA A 62 -1.95 -4.88 -14.06
N LYS A 63 -2.87 -5.46 -13.30
CA LYS A 63 -4.27 -5.59 -13.69
C LYS A 63 -4.95 -4.23 -13.83
N ASP A 64 -4.54 -3.26 -13.02
CA ASP A 64 -5.10 -1.91 -13.02
C ASP A 64 -4.50 -1.04 -14.12
N LEU A 65 -3.53 -1.55 -14.84
CA LEU A 65 -2.98 -0.89 -16.01
C LEU A 65 -3.84 -1.23 -17.22
#